data_89cc879ed7115486588e971043e5a2ec
#
_entry.id   89cc879ed7115486588e971043e5a2ec
#
_cell.length_a   1.000
_cell.length_b   1.000
_cell.length_c   1.000
_cell.angle_alpha   90.00
_cell.angle_beta   90.00
_cell.angle_gamma   90.00
#
_symmetry.space_group_name_H-M   'P 1'
#
loop_
_entity.id
_entity.type
_entity.pdbx_description
1 polymer ?
#
loop_
_entity_poly.entity_id
_entity_poly.type
_entity_poly.pdbx_seq_one_letter_code
_entity_poly.pdbx_strand_id
1 'polypeptide(L)'
;MKVYIDRRDFKVYLSVTHKYKRFYLSTGLQTTEKFDGMVFPRSDKSAKSKTNRLAQIYKMCDDYINEHSNESVEELKEHLKEMIVGKKRNRNTIISAIEKFIGTKDKIGTVAAYKRLITDISVYDENATLDGIDFSWVEGFYKHEEEKGRCNNGIIGDIDKLKSVFNWARRKKLTTNYPFERAAFKKDRTRKRNLSVEQLRAIRDIKLDAHDSIYRDFFLLGFYLIGMNLSDILDLTKEDYKDGRVSFFRNKTNRLYDIRVEPEAKEIIDRYKNNSNSNELFSFMRITHSAGYAQFTTKCNHCLRSLGRKIYDGIR
;
A
#
# COMPACT_ATOMS: atom_id res chain seq x y z
N MET A 1 -12.58 -10.73 37.00
CA MET A 1 -12.11 -11.68 35.97
C MET A 1 -12.04 -13.11 36.46
N LYS A 2 -12.07 -14.12 35.53
CA LYS A 2 -11.87 -15.54 35.85
C LYS A 2 -11.07 -16.19 34.72
N VAL A 3 -10.25 -17.21 35.05
CA VAL A 3 -9.57 -18.04 34.06
C VAL A 3 -10.58 -19.04 33.50
N TYR A 4 -10.59 -19.19 32.19
CA TYR A 4 -11.43 -20.15 31.46
C TYR A 4 -10.56 -21.01 30.53
N ILE A 5 -10.77 -22.30 30.52
CA ILE A 5 -10.04 -23.24 29.67
C ILE A 5 -11.03 -23.87 28.70
N ASP A 6 -10.79 -23.71 27.39
CA ASP A 6 -11.60 -24.34 26.37
C ASP A 6 -11.49 -25.88 26.46
N ARG A 7 -12.61 -26.56 26.35
CA ARG A 7 -12.67 -28.04 26.48
C ARG A 7 -12.20 -28.78 25.25
N ARG A 8 -12.13 -28.10 24.09
CA ARG A 8 -11.80 -28.73 22.79
C ARG A 8 -10.29 -28.73 22.52
N ASP A 9 -9.67 -27.57 22.74
CA ASP A 9 -8.27 -27.35 22.35
C ASP A 9 -7.37 -26.97 23.54
N PHE A 10 -7.92 -26.97 24.76
CA PHE A 10 -7.23 -26.63 25.99
C PHE A 10 -6.53 -25.26 25.99
N LYS A 11 -7.01 -24.33 25.14
CA LYS A 11 -6.55 -22.94 25.18
C LYS A 11 -7.07 -22.23 26.40
N VAL A 12 -6.23 -21.36 26.96
CA VAL A 12 -6.51 -20.61 28.18
C VAL A 12 -6.97 -19.21 27.82
N TYR A 13 -8.15 -18.83 28.36
CA TYR A 13 -8.77 -17.53 28.18
C TYR A 13 -8.97 -16.83 29.52
N LEU A 14 -9.01 -15.50 29.50
CA LEU A 14 -9.58 -14.71 30.60
C LEU A 14 -11.04 -14.40 30.27
N SER A 15 -11.94 -14.79 31.15
CA SER A 15 -13.35 -14.40 31.13
C SER A 15 -13.51 -13.07 31.88
N VAL A 16 -13.84 -12.02 31.19
CA VAL A 16 -14.04 -10.69 31.74
C VAL A 16 -15.53 -10.35 31.72
N THR A 17 -16.06 -9.81 32.83
CA THR A 17 -17.41 -9.25 32.89
C THR A 17 -17.29 -7.76 33.15
N HIS A 18 -17.83 -6.94 32.27
CA HIS A 18 -17.84 -5.48 32.35
C HIS A 18 -19.21 -4.95 31.93
N LYS A 19 -19.79 -4.03 32.68
CA LYS A 19 -21.13 -3.43 32.40
C LYS A 19 -22.18 -4.49 32.00
N TYR A 20 -22.26 -5.58 32.77
CA TYR A 20 -23.21 -6.73 32.59
C TYR A 20 -22.96 -7.55 31.31
N LYS A 21 -21.95 -7.27 30.50
CA LYS A 21 -21.58 -8.09 29.35
C LYS A 21 -20.32 -8.91 29.63
N ARG A 22 -20.33 -10.17 29.20
CA ARG A 22 -19.20 -11.10 29.35
C ARG A 22 -18.52 -11.30 28.00
N PHE A 23 -17.20 -11.25 28.00
CA PHE A 23 -16.35 -11.57 26.84
C PHE A 23 -15.12 -12.37 27.25
N TYR A 24 -14.46 -12.98 26.27
CA TYR A 24 -13.30 -13.83 26.48
C TYR A 24 -12.09 -13.24 25.75
N LEU A 25 -10.93 -13.29 26.41
CA LEU A 25 -9.64 -12.85 25.89
C LEU A 25 -8.69 -14.04 25.82
N SER A 26 -8.15 -14.33 24.65
CA SER A 26 -7.13 -15.38 24.52
C SER A 26 -5.83 -14.94 25.18
N THR A 27 -5.27 -15.77 26.04
CA THR A 27 -3.97 -15.52 26.69
C THR A 27 -2.78 -15.94 25.83
N GLY A 28 -3.02 -16.64 24.71
CA GLY A 28 -1.98 -17.28 23.91
C GLY A 28 -1.37 -18.52 24.58
N LEU A 29 -1.84 -18.90 25.76
CA LEU A 29 -1.37 -20.08 26.48
C LEU A 29 -2.27 -21.29 26.20
N GLN A 30 -1.68 -22.47 26.23
CA GLN A 30 -2.36 -23.75 26.06
C GLN A 30 -1.87 -24.72 27.14
N THR A 31 -2.77 -25.59 27.62
CA THR A 31 -2.47 -26.63 28.60
C THR A 31 -2.69 -28.02 28.00
N THR A 32 -2.25 -29.06 28.71
CA THR A 32 -2.46 -30.45 28.31
C THR A 32 -3.69 -31.05 29.00
N GLU A 33 -4.16 -30.46 30.10
CA GLU A 33 -5.29 -30.93 30.86
C GLU A 33 -6.04 -29.77 31.54
N LYS A 34 -7.26 -30.00 32.04
CA LYS A 34 -7.96 -29.03 32.83
C LYS A 34 -7.30 -28.77 34.16
N PHE A 35 -7.28 -27.54 34.58
CA PHE A 35 -6.90 -27.14 35.95
C PHE A 35 -7.82 -26.04 36.45
N ASP A 36 -7.90 -25.91 37.78
CA ASP A 36 -8.63 -24.83 38.43
C ASP A 36 -7.64 -23.78 38.94
N GLY A 37 -8.03 -22.50 38.73
CA GLY A 37 -7.25 -21.37 39.19
C GLY A 37 -6.18 -20.90 38.20
N MET A 38 -5.02 -20.46 38.74
CA MET A 38 -3.97 -19.75 38.00
C MET A 38 -2.70 -20.59 37.80
N VAL A 39 -2.64 -21.80 38.34
CA VAL A 39 -1.43 -22.64 38.39
C VAL A 39 -1.57 -23.79 37.42
N PHE A 40 -0.70 -23.82 36.42
CA PHE A 40 -0.62 -24.93 35.45
C PHE A 40 -0.25 -26.25 36.11
N PRO A 41 -0.80 -27.39 35.67
CA PRO A 41 -0.53 -28.70 36.25
C PRO A 41 0.92 -29.10 36.09
N ARG A 42 1.45 -29.84 37.06
CA ARG A 42 2.87 -30.28 37.10
C ARG A 42 3.24 -31.23 35.94
N SER A 43 2.24 -31.84 35.31
CA SER A 43 2.42 -32.65 34.08
C SER A 43 2.89 -31.82 32.87
N ASP A 44 2.63 -30.49 32.86
CA ASP A 44 3.10 -29.60 31.80
C ASP A 44 4.58 -29.20 32.05
N LYS A 45 5.49 -29.60 31.16
CA LYS A 45 6.91 -29.27 31.27
C LYS A 45 7.22 -27.79 31.42
N SER A 46 6.32 -26.91 30.96
CA SER A 46 6.43 -25.46 31.02
C SER A 46 5.55 -24.83 32.10
N ALA A 47 5.01 -25.64 33.04
CA ALA A 47 4.01 -25.17 34.03
C ALA A 47 4.44 -23.91 34.77
N LYS A 48 5.67 -23.85 35.29
CA LYS A 48 6.19 -22.70 36.05
C LYS A 48 6.20 -21.42 35.20
N SER A 49 6.70 -21.49 33.96
CA SER A 49 6.78 -20.36 33.05
C SER A 49 5.37 -19.88 32.62
N LYS A 50 4.50 -20.83 32.27
CA LYS A 50 3.10 -20.53 31.90
C LYS A 50 2.31 -19.94 33.06
N THR A 51 2.49 -20.46 34.29
CA THR A 51 1.87 -19.91 35.51
C THR A 51 2.29 -18.47 35.75
N ASN A 52 3.59 -18.19 35.68
CA ASN A 52 4.11 -16.84 35.85
C ASN A 52 3.55 -15.88 34.76
N ARG A 53 3.53 -16.35 33.51
CA ARG A 53 2.97 -15.56 32.40
C ARG A 53 1.48 -15.29 32.55
N LEU A 54 0.70 -16.28 32.96
CA LEU A 54 -0.74 -16.12 33.21
C LEU A 54 -1.00 -15.13 34.37
N ALA A 55 -0.23 -15.22 35.44
CA ALA A 55 -0.33 -14.31 36.56
C ALA A 55 0.00 -12.86 36.16
N GLN A 56 1.02 -12.65 35.32
CA GLN A 56 1.37 -11.34 34.78
C GLN A 56 0.22 -10.77 33.91
N ILE A 57 -0.32 -11.59 32.99
CA ILE A 57 -1.44 -11.19 32.12
C ILE A 57 -2.66 -10.84 32.98
N TYR A 58 -2.99 -11.70 33.95
CA TYR A 58 -4.14 -11.47 34.84
C TYR A 58 -4.01 -10.16 35.59
N LYS A 59 -2.88 -9.94 36.27
CA LYS A 59 -2.62 -8.70 37.03
C LYS A 59 -2.71 -7.48 36.14
N MET A 60 -2.04 -7.48 35.00
CA MET A 60 -2.03 -6.37 34.05
C MET A 60 -3.46 -6.01 33.57
N CYS A 61 -4.27 -7.02 33.25
CA CYS A 61 -5.66 -6.80 32.83
C CYS A 61 -6.54 -6.31 33.98
N ASP A 62 -6.33 -6.82 35.19
CA ASP A 62 -7.10 -6.44 36.37
C ASP A 62 -6.82 -5.00 36.77
N ASP A 63 -5.56 -4.61 36.82
CA ASP A 63 -5.14 -3.22 37.09
C ASP A 63 -5.76 -2.27 36.06
N TYR A 64 -5.72 -2.60 34.76
CA TYR A 64 -6.29 -1.78 33.71
C TYR A 64 -7.82 -1.62 33.82
N ILE A 65 -8.55 -2.71 34.12
CA ILE A 65 -10.01 -2.69 34.27
C ILE A 65 -10.41 -1.78 35.46
N ASN A 66 -9.65 -1.84 36.53
CA ASN A 66 -9.93 -1.03 37.72
C ASN A 66 -9.70 0.46 37.46
N GLU A 67 -8.68 0.81 36.69
CA GLU A 67 -8.38 2.20 36.34
C GLU A 67 -9.31 2.77 35.25
N HIS A 68 -9.87 1.91 34.38
CA HIS A 68 -10.66 2.32 33.22
C HIS A 68 -12.10 1.78 33.24
N SER A 69 -12.72 1.80 34.43
CA SER A 69 -14.08 1.29 34.64
C SER A 69 -15.19 1.98 33.83
N ASN A 70 -14.91 3.18 33.28
CA ASN A 70 -15.85 3.98 32.50
C ASN A 70 -15.80 3.66 30.98
N GLU A 71 -14.82 2.93 30.49
CA GLU A 71 -14.72 2.57 29.06
C GLU A 71 -15.92 1.73 28.59
N SER A 72 -16.23 1.78 27.30
CA SER A 72 -17.19 0.87 26.69
C SER A 72 -16.65 -0.57 26.68
N VAL A 73 -17.53 -1.55 26.53
CA VAL A 73 -17.13 -2.97 26.50
C VAL A 73 -16.22 -3.26 25.28
N GLU A 74 -16.52 -2.63 24.18
CA GLU A 74 -15.78 -2.76 22.91
C GLU A 74 -14.37 -2.16 23.03
N GLU A 75 -14.23 -0.96 23.57
CA GLU A 75 -12.94 -0.31 23.81
C GLU A 75 -12.09 -1.08 24.81
N LEU A 76 -12.68 -1.44 25.94
CA LEU A 76 -12.00 -2.24 26.96
C LEU A 76 -11.49 -3.57 26.41
N LYS A 77 -12.30 -4.27 25.61
CA LYS A 77 -11.93 -5.54 24.99
C LYS A 77 -10.75 -5.39 24.04
N GLU A 78 -10.71 -4.35 23.23
CA GLU A 78 -9.61 -4.10 22.30
C GLU A 78 -8.32 -3.71 23.07
N HIS A 79 -8.40 -2.86 24.08
CA HIS A 79 -7.24 -2.49 24.90
C HIS A 79 -6.63 -3.71 25.60
N LEU A 80 -7.48 -4.54 26.23
CA LEU A 80 -7.00 -5.74 26.91
C LEU A 80 -6.39 -6.77 25.97
N LYS A 81 -6.93 -6.93 24.76
CA LYS A 81 -6.30 -7.77 23.71
C LYS A 81 -4.92 -7.26 23.34
N GLU A 82 -4.78 -5.95 23.10
CA GLU A 82 -3.50 -5.34 22.75
C GLU A 82 -2.45 -5.58 23.84
N MET A 83 -2.85 -5.46 25.10
CA MET A 83 -1.97 -5.69 26.25
C MET A 83 -1.53 -7.15 26.39
N ILE A 84 -2.43 -8.12 26.21
CA ILE A 84 -2.13 -9.57 26.32
C ILE A 84 -1.17 -10.02 25.21
N VAL A 85 -1.37 -9.58 23.99
CA VAL A 85 -0.53 -9.94 22.85
C VAL A 85 0.85 -9.29 22.95
N GLY A 86 1.05 -8.36 23.90
CA GLY A 86 2.30 -7.61 24.05
C GLY A 86 2.54 -6.60 22.93
N LYS A 87 1.57 -6.45 22.05
CA LYS A 87 1.50 -5.36 21.09
C LYS A 87 0.88 -4.15 21.82
N LYS A 88 1.68 -3.43 22.63
CA LYS A 88 1.43 -2.00 22.70
C LYS A 88 1.61 -1.49 21.27
N ARG A 89 0.53 -1.47 20.48
CA ARG A 89 0.44 -0.49 19.40
C ARG A 89 0.49 0.86 20.11
N ASN A 90 1.69 1.34 20.25
CA ASN A 90 1.91 2.69 20.72
C ASN A 90 1.09 3.55 19.75
N ARG A 91 -0.01 4.16 20.21
CA ARG A 91 -0.96 4.91 19.33
C ARG A 91 -0.25 5.97 18.49
N ASN A 92 1.02 6.24 18.82
CA ASN A 92 1.90 7.21 18.17
C ASN A 92 3.06 6.57 17.40
N THR A 93 3.00 5.28 17.01
CA THR A 93 4.01 4.74 16.10
C THR A 93 3.87 5.39 14.72
N ILE A 94 4.98 5.47 13.99
CA ILE A 94 4.97 5.96 12.61
C ILE A 94 4.07 5.11 11.71
N ILE A 95 4.02 3.79 11.93
CA ILE A 95 3.14 2.87 11.19
C ILE A 95 1.67 3.24 11.42
N SER A 96 1.24 3.43 12.69
CA SER A 96 -0.13 3.86 13.01
C SER A 96 -0.47 5.23 12.40
N ALA A 97 0.51 6.15 12.36
CA ALA A 97 0.33 7.45 11.72
C ALA A 97 0.17 7.33 10.20
N ILE A 98 0.94 6.45 9.54
CA ILE A 98 0.81 6.18 8.10
C ILE A 98 -0.54 5.54 7.80
N GLU A 99 -1.01 4.57 8.60
CA GLU A 99 -2.32 3.93 8.44
C GLU A 99 -3.46 4.97 8.50
N LYS A 100 -3.43 5.87 9.49
CA LYS A 100 -4.39 6.97 9.61
C LYS A 100 -4.28 7.94 8.42
N PHE A 101 -3.07 8.23 7.96
CA PHE A 101 -2.83 9.10 6.81
C PHE A 101 -3.36 8.49 5.51
N ILE A 102 -3.20 7.17 5.31
CA ILE A 102 -3.76 6.42 4.18
C ILE A 102 -5.29 6.58 4.14
N GLY A 103 -5.98 6.54 5.28
CA GLY A 103 -7.43 6.76 5.38
C GLY A 103 -7.91 8.11 4.86
N THR A 104 -6.99 9.08 4.62
CA THR A 104 -7.29 10.38 4.00
C THR A 104 -7.04 10.40 2.49
N LYS A 105 -6.74 9.25 1.86
CA LYS A 105 -6.34 9.16 0.44
C LYS A 105 -7.30 8.27 -0.35
N ASP A 106 -7.78 8.79 -1.47
CA ASP A 106 -8.72 8.07 -2.35
C ASP A 106 -8.01 7.32 -3.47
N LYS A 107 -6.80 7.79 -3.88
CA LYS A 107 -6.08 7.21 -5.02
C LYS A 107 -5.39 5.90 -4.63
N ILE A 108 -5.83 4.79 -5.23
CA ILE A 108 -5.33 3.42 -4.98
C ILE A 108 -3.80 3.32 -5.12
N GLY A 109 -3.21 3.94 -6.14
CA GLY A 109 -1.76 3.95 -6.32
C GLY A 109 -1.00 4.65 -5.19
N THR A 110 -1.58 5.72 -4.63
CA THR A 110 -1.03 6.41 -3.46
C THR A 110 -1.11 5.51 -2.22
N VAL A 111 -2.27 4.89 -1.97
CA VAL A 111 -2.48 3.94 -0.87
C VAL A 111 -1.48 2.78 -0.95
N ALA A 112 -1.31 2.18 -2.13
CA ALA A 112 -0.35 1.08 -2.34
C ALA A 112 1.10 1.49 -2.05
N ALA A 113 1.50 2.71 -2.44
CA ALA A 113 2.84 3.23 -2.19
C ALA A 113 3.12 3.43 -0.69
N TYR A 114 2.13 3.90 0.09
CA TYR A 114 2.27 4.02 1.55
C TYR A 114 2.21 2.67 2.27
N LYS A 115 1.40 1.70 1.79
CA LYS A 115 1.41 0.34 2.33
C LYS A 115 2.77 -0.34 2.18
N ARG A 116 3.44 -0.13 1.03
CA ARG A 116 4.81 -0.62 0.86
C ARG A 116 5.76 0.04 1.85
N LEU A 117 5.67 1.35 2.06
CA LEU A 117 6.46 2.06 3.05
C LEU A 117 6.26 1.49 4.48
N ILE A 118 5.03 1.11 4.85
CA ILE A 118 4.76 0.41 6.12
C ILE A 118 5.56 -0.88 6.19
N THR A 119 5.57 -1.68 5.13
CA THR A 119 6.34 -2.94 5.09
C THR A 119 7.84 -2.68 5.27
N ASP A 120 8.39 -1.70 4.58
CA ASP A 120 9.81 -1.36 4.66
C ASP A 120 10.18 -0.89 6.09
N ILE A 121 9.35 -0.04 6.71
CA ILE A 121 9.54 0.43 8.09
C ILE A 121 9.37 -0.71 9.09
N SER A 122 8.39 -1.61 8.91
CA SER A 122 8.18 -2.74 9.82
C SER A 122 9.39 -3.68 9.89
N VAL A 123 10.15 -3.78 8.79
CA VAL A 123 11.39 -4.57 8.75
C VAL A 123 12.54 -3.83 9.41
N TYR A 124 12.60 -2.51 9.29
CA TYR A 124 13.68 -1.69 9.85
C TYR A 124 13.48 -1.42 11.35
N ASP A 125 12.30 -0.91 11.73
CA ASP A 125 11.95 -0.61 13.12
C ASP A 125 10.41 -0.55 13.28
N GLU A 126 9.81 -1.68 13.65
CA GLU A 126 8.36 -1.83 13.85
C GLU A 126 7.81 -0.90 14.96
N ASN A 127 8.64 -0.57 15.94
CA ASN A 127 8.23 0.17 17.13
C ASN A 127 8.56 1.66 17.10
N ALA A 128 9.10 2.16 15.99
CA ALA A 128 9.44 3.58 15.84
C ALA A 128 8.23 4.47 16.14
N THR A 129 8.40 5.41 17.06
CA THR A 129 7.36 6.37 17.44
C THR A 129 7.58 7.72 16.74
N LEU A 130 6.50 8.48 16.52
CA LEU A 130 6.59 9.81 15.91
C LEU A 130 7.55 10.74 16.67
N ASP A 131 7.56 10.68 18.00
CA ASP A 131 8.41 11.53 18.83
C ASP A 131 9.83 10.96 19.03
N GLY A 132 10.01 9.64 18.83
CA GLY A 132 11.31 8.97 18.96
C GLY A 132 12.13 8.95 17.68
N ILE A 133 11.54 9.25 16.51
CA ILE A 133 12.27 9.34 15.25
C ILE A 133 13.06 10.65 15.22
N ASP A 134 14.37 10.55 15.15
CA ASP A 134 15.29 11.66 14.94
C ASP A 134 15.94 11.60 13.55
N PHE A 135 16.87 12.52 13.28
CA PHE A 135 17.62 12.54 12.03
C PHE A 135 18.49 11.29 11.85
N SER A 136 19.09 10.78 12.93
CA SER A 136 19.91 9.55 12.90
C SER A 136 19.09 8.33 12.49
N TRP A 137 17.85 8.24 12.95
CA TRP A 137 16.91 7.20 12.52
C TRP A 137 16.63 7.27 11.02
N VAL A 138 16.44 8.48 10.48
CA VAL A 138 16.19 8.69 9.04
C VAL A 138 17.41 8.30 8.19
N GLU A 139 18.62 8.65 8.64
CA GLU A 139 19.87 8.23 7.99
C GLU A 139 20.07 6.71 8.07
N GLY A 140 19.76 6.10 9.21
CA GLY A 140 19.80 4.65 9.38
C GLY A 140 18.83 3.93 8.47
N PHE A 141 17.58 4.41 8.35
CA PHE A 141 16.61 3.89 7.40
C PHE A 141 17.10 4.00 5.94
N TYR A 142 17.70 5.15 5.58
CA TYR A 142 18.28 5.33 4.24
C TYR A 142 19.35 4.27 3.96
N LYS A 143 20.34 4.09 4.87
CA LYS A 143 21.42 3.11 4.72
C LYS A 143 20.91 1.68 4.65
N HIS A 144 19.94 1.31 5.51
CA HIS A 144 19.32 -0.01 5.50
C HIS A 144 18.65 -0.34 4.17
N GLU A 145 17.97 0.63 3.55
CA GLU A 145 17.35 0.44 2.25
C GLU A 145 18.39 0.43 1.11
N GLU A 146 19.48 1.18 1.22
CA GLU A 146 20.60 1.17 0.29
C GLU A 146 21.32 -0.19 0.31
N GLU A 147 21.57 -0.78 1.48
CA GLU A 147 22.15 -2.12 1.66
C GLU A 147 21.30 -3.23 1.03
N LYS A 148 19.98 -3.05 0.96
CA LYS A 148 19.07 -3.93 0.20
C LYS A 148 19.17 -3.75 -1.32
N GLY A 149 20.05 -2.88 -1.81
CA GLY A 149 20.24 -2.61 -3.24
C GLY A 149 19.17 -1.68 -3.86
N ARG A 150 18.44 -0.92 -3.06
CA ARG A 150 17.47 0.06 -3.57
C ARG A 150 18.19 1.29 -4.14
N CYS A 151 17.65 1.82 -5.24
CA CYS A 151 18.22 3.03 -5.83
C CYS A 151 17.94 4.28 -5.00
N ASN A 152 18.91 5.20 -4.95
CA ASN A 152 18.88 6.47 -4.20
C ASN A 152 17.52 7.22 -4.38
N ASN A 153 17.09 7.43 -5.63
CA ASN A 153 15.85 8.17 -5.89
C ASN A 153 14.60 7.47 -5.34
N GLY A 154 14.62 6.14 -5.26
CA GLY A 154 13.55 5.35 -4.66
C GLY A 154 13.47 5.55 -3.15
N ILE A 155 14.61 5.49 -2.46
CA ILE A 155 14.73 5.70 -1.00
C ILE A 155 14.31 7.13 -0.64
N ILE A 156 14.82 8.13 -1.37
CA ILE A 156 14.43 9.54 -1.16
C ILE A 156 12.93 9.73 -1.39
N GLY A 157 12.33 9.01 -2.35
CA GLY A 157 10.89 9.02 -2.55
C GLY A 157 10.10 8.50 -1.34
N ASP A 158 10.64 7.54 -0.59
CA ASP A 158 10.04 7.05 0.65
C ASP A 158 10.23 8.03 1.81
N ILE A 159 11.40 8.67 1.91
CA ILE A 159 11.65 9.77 2.85
C ILE A 159 10.69 10.95 2.58
N ASP A 160 10.45 11.32 1.32
CA ASP A 160 9.48 12.36 0.96
C ASP A 160 8.05 12.00 1.38
N LYS A 161 7.68 10.71 1.33
CA LYS A 161 6.40 10.22 1.89
C LYS A 161 6.37 10.35 3.42
N LEU A 162 7.46 9.99 4.12
CA LEU A 162 7.57 10.20 5.56
C LEU A 162 7.41 11.67 5.93
N LYS A 163 8.09 12.60 5.22
CA LYS A 163 7.89 14.05 5.39
C LYS A 163 6.43 14.46 5.29
N SER A 164 5.70 13.87 4.32
CA SER A 164 4.27 14.15 4.13
C SER A 164 3.43 13.66 5.31
N VAL A 165 3.75 12.48 5.88
CA VAL A 165 3.09 11.94 7.07
C VAL A 165 3.37 12.80 8.30
N PHE A 166 4.63 13.18 8.54
CA PHE A 166 5.00 14.04 9.66
C PHE A 166 4.32 15.41 9.57
N ASN A 167 4.30 16.04 8.41
CA ASN A 167 3.58 17.29 8.20
C ASN A 167 2.08 17.18 8.49
N TRP A 168 1.47 16.05 8.10
CA TRP A 168 0.07 15.77 8.43
C TRP A 168 -0.11 15.53 9.94
N ALA A 169 0.74 14.72 10.56
CA ALA A 169 0.70 14.43 11.99
C ALA A 169 0.86 15.69 12.84
N ARG A 170 1.78 16.60 12.47
CA ARG A 170 1.92 17.91 13.11
C ARG A 170 0.66 18.77 13.02
N ARG A 171 0.05 18.85 11.82
CA ARG A 171 -1.25 19.56 11.65
C ARG A 171 -2.37 18.95 12.48
N LYS A 172 -2.34 17.63 12.71
CA LYS A 172 -3.30 16.91 13.57
C LYS A 172 -2.91 16.95 15.05
N LYS A 173 -1.82 17.64 15.42
CA LYS A 173 -1.28 17.75 16.79
C LYS A 173 -0.97 16.38 17.42
N LEU A 174 -0.60 15.38 16.61
CA LEU A 174 -0.17 14.05 17.05
C LEU A 174 1.29 14.05 17.51
N THR A 175 2.10 15.01 17.02
CA THR A 175 3.49 15.24 17.38
C THR A 175 3.88 16.69 17.08
N THR A 176 4.92 17.18 17.74
CA THR A 176 5.62 18.44 17.37
C THR A 176 6.92 18.16 16.64
N ASN A 177 7.37 16.90 16.64
CA ASN A 177 8.64 16.47 16.05
C ASN A 177 8.65 16.60 14.51
N TYR A 178 9.84 16.94 13.96
CA TYR A 178 10.10 16.97 12.52
C TYR A 178 11.58 16.63 12.24
N PRO A 179 11.91 15.35 12.06
CA PRO A 179 13.30 14.89 11.98
C PRO A 179 14.01 15.22 10.65
N PHE A 180 13.39 15.97 9.75
CA PHE A 180 13.88 16.20 8.39
C PHE A 180 14.51 17.59 8.17
N GLU A 181 14.60 18.45 9.17
CA GLU A 181 15.11 19.82 9.00
C GLU A 181 16.55 19.87 8.45
N ARG A 182 17.37 18.91 8.86
CA ARG A 182 18.78 18.78 8.41
C ARG A 182 18.96 17.79 7.26
N ALA A 183 17.89 17.18 6.78
CA ALA A 183 17.97 16.09 5.79
C ALA A 183 18.22 16.64 4.38
N ALA A 184 19.45 16.65 3.95
CA ALA A 184 19.89 17.06 2.61
C ALA A 184 20.08 15.87 1.67
N PHE A 185 19.08 14.99 1.55
CA PHE A 185 19.12 13.89 0.58
C PHE A 185 18.96 14.41 -0.85
N LYS A 186 19.99 14.23 -1.69
CA LYS A 186 20.00 14.72 -3.06
C LYS A 186 19.64 13.60 -4.04
N LYS A 187 18.63 13.85 -4.86
CA LYS A 187 18.24 12.93 -5.94
C LYS A 187 19.28 12.92 -7.06
N ASP A 188 19.55 11.73 -7.58
CA ASP A 188 20.40 11.55 -8.74
C ASP A 188 19.71 12.05 -10.00
N ARG A 189 20.50 12.61 -10.91
CA ARG A 189 19.99 12.93 -12.25
C ARG A 189 19.82 11.64 -13.04
N THR A 190 18.59 11.39 -13.50
CA THR A 190 18.29 10.25 -14.36
C THR A 190 18.37 10.65 -15.83
N ARG A 191 19.01 9.80 -16.66
CA ARG A 191 18.94 9.98 -18.12
C ARG A 191 17.51 9.81 -18.59
N LYS A 192 17.01 10.78 -19.36
CA LYS A 192 15.75 10.61 -20.08
C LYS A 192 15.94 9.55 -21.17
N ARG A 193 15.09 8.55 -21.19
CA ARG A 193 15.06 7.52 -22.22
C ARG A 193 14.09 7.98 -23.30
N ASN A 194 14.62 8.53 -24.38
CA ASN A 194 13.84 8.97 -25.51
C ASN A 194 14.07 7.97 -26.66
N LEU A 195 13.02 7.68 -27.41
CA LEU A 195 13.13 6.96 -28.67
C LEU A 195 13.44 7.95 -29.80
N SER A 196 14.25 7.55 -30.76
CA SER A 196 14.43 8.31 -31.99
C SER A 196 13.21 8.13 -32.90
N VAL A 197 13.12 8.97 -33.95
CA VAL A 197 12.05 8.86 -34.94
C VAL A 197 12.14 7.54 -35.70
N GLU A 198 13.36 7.09 -36.01
CA GLU A 198 13.63 5.81 -36.67
C GLU A 198 13.18 4.63 -35.80
N GLN A 199 13.43 4.70 -34.50
CA GLN A 199 12.98 3.69 -33.54
C GLN A 199 11.45 3.64 -33.45
N LEU A 200 10.79 4.79 -33.43
CA LEU A 200 9.32 4.86 -33.43
C LEU A 200 8.72 4.29 -34.71
N ARG A 201 9.34 4.58 -35.88
CA ARG A 201 8.93 4.01 -37.16
C ARG A 201 9.12 2.50 -37.18
N ALA A 202 10.23 1.99 -36.69
CA ALA A 202 10.49 0.55 -36.59
C ALA A 202 9.44 -0.15 -35.68
N ILE A 203 9.07 0.46 -34.56
CA ILE A 203 8.00 -0.07 -33.71
C ILE A 203 6.65 -0.06 -34.44
N ARG A 204 6.36 0.98 -35.20
CA ARG A 204 5.11 1.10 -35.97
C ARG A 204 5.01 0.02 -37.04
N ASP A 205 6.10 -0.19 -37.80
CA ASP A 205 6.09 -0.96 -39.03
C ASP A 205 6.33 -2.46 -38.83
N ILE A 206 6.72 -2.89 -37.60
CA ILE A 206 6.95 -4.30 -37.30
C ILE A 206 5.68 -5.12 -37.42
N LYS A 207 5.74 -6.26 -38.12
CA LYS A 207 4.60 -7.21 -38.20
C LYS A 207 4.47 -7.98 -36.90
N LEU A 208 3.28 -7.94 -36.33
CA LEU A 208 2.89 -8.61 -35.07
C LEU A 208 1.62 -9.41 -35.29
N ASP A 209 1.38 -10.37 -34.41
CA ASP A 209 0.07 -11.01 -34.28
C ASP A 209 -1.00 -10.03 -33.73
N ALA A 210 -2.25 -10.44 -33.80
CA ALA A 210 -3.38 -9.61 -33.38
C ALA A 210 -3.33 -9.27 -31.87
N HIS A 211 -2.76 -10.15 -31.03
CA HIS A 211 -2.66 -9.94 -29.59
C HIS A 211 -1.59 -8.88 -29.25
N ASP A 212 -0.40 -8.99 -29.81
CA ASP A 212 0.71 -8.08 -29.49
C ASP A 212 0.54 -6.72 -30.18
N SER A 213 -0.14 -6.68 -31.35
CA SER A 213 -0.41 -5.43 -32.07
C SER A 213 -1.25 -4.45 -31.24
N ILE A 214 -2.17 -4.91 -30.39
CA ILE A 214 -2.97 -4.06 -29.48
C ILE A 214 -2.04 -3.23 -28.59
N TYR A 215 -1.09 -3.87 -27.92
CA TYR A 215 -0.20 -3.18 -26.97
C TYR A 215 0.74 -2.19 -27.64
N ARG A 216 1.25 -2.54 -28.83
CA ARG A 216 2.03 -1.63 -29.68
C ARG A 216 1.19 -0.43 -30.10
N ASP A 217 -0.02 -0.66 -30.59
CA ASP A 217 -0.90 0.39 -31.11
C ASP A 217 -1.31 1.37 -29.99
N PHE A 218 -1.59 0.87 -28.77
CA PHE A 218 -1.89 1.75 -27.61
C PHE A 218 -0.68 2.55 -27.14
N PHE A 219 0.53 2.00 -27.26
CA PHE A 219 1.75 2.77 -27.03
C PHE A 219 1.89 3.90 -28.06
N LEU A 220 1.70 3.61 -29.35
CA LEU A 220 1.74 4.60 -30.43
C LEU A 220 0.61 5.62 -30.31
N LEU A 221 -0.58 5.20 -29.92
CA LEU A 221 -1.71 6.11 -29.65
C LEU A 221 -1.35 7.11 -28.55
N GLY A 222 -0.72 6.66 -27.46
CA GLY A 222 -0.20 7.56 -26.44
C GLY A 222 0.80 8.58 -26.98
N PHE A 223 1.69 8.17 -27.89
CA PHE A 223 2.62 9.07 -28.55
C PHE A 223 1.90 10.07 -29.46
N TYR A 224 1.01 9.64 -30.33
CA TYR A 224 0.26 10.50 -31.24
C TYR A 224 -0.69 11.46 -30.53
N LEU A 225 -1.17 11.11 -29.33
CA LEU A 225 -1.93 11.97 -28.43
C LEU A 225 -1.01 12.77 -27.47
N ILE A 226 0.16 13.19 -27.96
CA ILE A 226 1.11 14.11 -27.28
C ILE A 226 1.55 13.61 -25.90
N GLY A 227 1.83 12.31 -25.78
CA GLY A 227 2.30 11.68 -24.53
C GLY A 227 1.16 11.46 -23.51
N MET A 228 -0.04 11.21 -23.98
CA MET A 228 -1.17 10.83 -23.12
C MET A 228 -0.85 9.54 -22.39
N ASN A 229 -1.12 9.52 -21.07
CA ASN A 229 -0.88 8.31 -20.29
C ASN A 229 -1.84 7.19 -20.70
N LEU A 230 -1.36 5.96 -20.65
CA LEU A 230 -2.16 4.79 -20.98
C LEU A 230 -3.43 4.69 -20.14
N SER A 231 -3.38 5.02 -18.84
CA SER A 231 -4.58 5.06 -17.99
C SER A 231 -5.63 6.05 -18.49
N ASP A 232 -5.18 7.25 -18.90
CA ASP A 232 -6.11 8.27 -19.39
C ASP A 232 -6.71 7.84 -20.76
N ILE A 233 -5.93 7.17 -21.64
CA ILE A 233 -6.44 6.61 -22.90
C ILE A 233 -7.51 5.55 -22.67
N LEU A 234 -7.27 4.65 -21.71
CA LEU A 234 -8.19 3.55 -21.41
C LEU A 234 -9.49 4.02 -20.73
N ASP A 235 -9.47 5.20 -20.11
CA ASP A 235 -10.65 5.83 -19.50
C ASP A 235 -11.45 6.71 -20.47
N LEU A 236 -10.97 6.90 -21.73
CA LEU A 236 -11.68 7.73 -22.70
C LEU A 236 -13.08 7.21 -22.97
N THR A 237 -14.03 8.13 -23.00
CA THR A 237 -15.41 7.92 -23.41
C THR A 237 -15.64 8.35 -24.85
N LYS A 238 -16.76 7.94 -25.43
CA LYS A 238 -17.18 8.40 -26.77
C LYS A 238 -17.45 9.92 -26.79
N GLU A 239 -17.80 10.47 -25.62
CA GLU A 239 -18.01 11.91 -25.47
C GLU A 239 -16.70 12.71 -25.51
N ASP A 240 -15.61 12.10 -25.05
CA ASP A 240 -14.28 12.70 -25.09
C ASP A 240 -13.70 12.77 -26.50
N TYR A 241 -14.22 11.97 -27.46
CA TYR A 241 -13.76 11.95 -28.85
C TYR A 241 -14.85 12.44 -29.80
N LYS A 242 -14.79 13.72 -30.17
CA LYS A 242 -15.75 14.37 -31.09
C LYS A 242 -15.00 15.30 -32.04
N ASP A 243 -15.52 15.44 -33.25
CA ASP A 243 -15.04 16.38 -34.27
C ASP A 243 -13.54 16.32 -34.55
N GLY A 244 -12.97 15.10 -34.51
CA GLY A 244 -11.54 14.88 -34.75
C GLY A 244 -10.65 15.39 -33.60
N ARG A 245 -11.20 15.55 -32.40
CA ARG A 245 -10.47 15.98 -31.20
C ARG A 245 -10.72 15.03 -30.05
N VAL A 246 -9.74 14.92 -29.15
CA VAL A 246 -9.87 14.25 -27.85
C VAL A 246 -9.76 15.30 -26.77
N SER A 247 -10.87 15.51 -26.04
CA SER A 247 -10.97 16.46 -24.94
C SER A 247 -11.25 15.71 -23.63
N PHE A 248 -10.32 15.74 -22.67
CA PHE A 248 -10.41 14.96 -21.45
C PHE A 248 -9.76 15.67 -20.25
N PHE A 249 -10.20 15.34 -19.05
CA PHE A 249 -9.53 15.74 -17.81
C PHE A 249 -8.51 14.69 -17.39
N ARG A 250 -7.25 15.09 -17.27
CA ARG A 250 -6.18 14.18 -16.84
C ARG A 250 -6.40 13.68 -15.41
N ASN A 251 -6.51 12.38 -15.19
CA ASN A 251 -6.79 11.75 -13.89
C ASN A 251 -5.84 12.16 -12.76
N LYS A 252 -4.56 12.41 -13.08
CA LYS A 252 -3.55 12.75 -12.07
C LYS A 252 -3.68 14.20 -11.58
N THR A 253 -4.00 15.15 -12.45
CA THR A 253 -3.89 16.59 -12.18
C THR A 253 -5.20 17.34 -12.32
N ASN A 254 -6.26 16.71 -12.79
CA ASN A 254 -7.56 17.28 -13.13
C ASN A 254 -7.46 18.49 -14.07
N ARG A 255 -6.44 18.47 -14.96
CA ARG A 255 -6.24 19.51 -15.96
C ARG A 255 -6.92 19.07 -17.26
N LEU A 256 -7.67 19.99 -17.89
CA LEU A 256 -8.27 19.78 -19.20
C LEU A 256 -7.18 19.75 -20.29
N TYR A 257 -7.24 18.76 -21.15
CA TYR A 257 -6.48 18.65 -22.39
C TYR A 257 -7.45 18.55 -23.54
N ASP A 258 -7.13 19.23 -24.63
CA ASP A 258 -7.89 19.20 -25.87
C ASP A 258 -6.89 19.03 -27.02
N ILE A 259 -6.87 17.84 -27.62
CA ILE A 259 -5.86 17.37 -28.54
C ILE A 259 -6.51 17.09 -29.90
N ARG A 260 -5.98 17.68 -30.98
CA ARG A 260 -6.35 17.30 -32.32
C ARG A 260 -5.86 15.88 -32.61
N VAL A 261 -6.73 15.07 -33.19
CA VAL A 261 -6.42 13.69 -33.56
C VAL A 261 -5.89 13.66 -34.99
N GLU A 262 -4.59 13.38 -35.12
CA GLU A 262 -3.94 13.22 -36.41
C GLU A 262 -4.34 11.89 -37.09
N PRO A 263 -4.17 11.74 -38.43
CA PRO A 263 -4.61 10.56 -39.17
C PRO A 263 -4.15 9.24 -38.57
N GLU A 264 -2.90 9.14 -38.11
CA GLU A 264 -2.33 7.93 -37.53
C GLU A 264 -3.00 7.52 -36.20
N ALA A 265 -3.34 8.52 -35.37
CA ALA A 265 -4.10 8.28 -34.15
C ALA A 265 -5.53 7.85 -34.46
N LYS A 266 -6.14 8.49 -35.47
CA LYS A 266 -7.49 8.16 -35.94
C LYS A 266 -7.60 6.72 -36.44
N GLU A 267 -6.63 6.24 -37.21
CA GLU A 267 -6.60 4.84 -37.67
C GLU A 267 -6.61 3.84 -36.51
N ILE A 268 -5.84 4.12 -35.45
CA ILE A 268 -5.80 3.26 -34.26
C ILE A 268 -7.13 3.34 -33.52
N ILE A 269 -7.68 4.55 -33.32
CA ILE A 269 -8.98 4.70 -32.67
C ILE A 269 -10.07 3.96 -33.44
N ASP A 270 -10.14 4.15 -34.76
CA ASP A 270 -11.15 3.49 -35.61
C ASP A 270 -11.04 1.97 -35.61
N ARG A 271 -9.82 1.42 -35.45
CA ARG A 271 -9.57 -0.01 -35.38
C ARG A 271 -10.11 -0.62 -34.06
N TYR A 272 -10.02 0.11 -32.96
CA TYR A 272 -10.31 -0.42 -31.62
C TYR A 272 -11.56 0.19 -30.97
N LYS A 273 -12.18 1.19 -31.60
CA LYS A 273 -13.36 1.85 -31.02
C LYS A 273 -14.49 0.89 -30.77
N ASN A 274 -15.20 1.16 -29.68
CA ASN A 274 -16.36 0.38 -29.26
C ASN A 274 -17.62 0.73 -30.09
N ASN A 275 -18.15 -0.25 -30.76
CA ASN A 275 -19.37 -0.14 -31.55
C ASN A 275 -20.66 -0.50 -30.76
N SER A 276 -20.54 -0.88 -29.47
CA SER A 276 -21.70 -1.17 -28.60
C SER A 276 -22.34 0.13 -28.06
N ASN A 277 -23.47 -0.01 -27.38
CA ASN A 277 -24.17 1.11 -26.74
C ASN A 277 -23.48 1.61 -25.44
N SER A 278 -22.37 1.02 -25.01
CA SER A 278 -21.63 1.54 -23.84
C SER A 278 -20.93 2.84 -24.16
N ASN A 279 -20.73 3.70 -23.16
CA ASN A 279 -20.10 5.01 -23.32
C ASN A 279 -18.57 4.95 -23.49
N GLU A 280 -17.94 3.82 -23.20
CA GLU A 280 -16.49 3.62 -23.31
C GLU A 280 -16.04 3.72 -24.77
N LEU A 281 -14.94 4.44 -25.03
CA LEU A 281 -14.39 4.56 -26.38
C LEU A 281 -13.77 3.22 -26.86
N PHE A 282 -13.18 2.44 -25.94
CA PHE A 282 -12.53 1.16 -26.23
C PHE A 282 -13.16 0.02 -25.40
N SER A 283 -13.82 -0.95 -26.03
CA SER A 283 -14.67 -1.96 -25.35
C SER A 283 -13.98 -3.28 -24.98
N PHE A 284 -12.83 -3.58 -25.57
CA PHE A 284 -12.12 -4.84 -25.26
C PHE A 284 -11.52 -4.89 -23.86
N MET A 285 -11.59 -3.76 -23.17
CA MET A 285 -11.04 -3.57 -21.86
C MET A 285 -12.16 -3.24 -20.87
N ARG A 286 -12.93 -4.22 -20.41
CA ARG A 286 -13.72 -4.07 -19.19
C ARG A 286 -12.78 -3.88 -18.00
N ILE A 287 -12.09 -2.74 -17.97
CA ILE A 287 -11.24 -2.36 -16.83
C ILE A 287 -12.13 -1.75 -15.76
N THR A 288 -12.98 -2.57 -15.19
CA THR A 288 -13.83 -2.17 -14.06
C THR A 288 -13.05 -2.01 -12.75
N HIS A 289 -11.74 -2.37 -12.74
CA HIS A 289 -10.94 -2.40 -11.51
C HIS A 289 -9.50 -1.98 -11.78
N SER A 290 -8.87 -1.36 -10.79
CA SER A 290 -7.43 -0.99 -10.80
C SER A 290 -6.48 -2.13 -11.19
N ALA A 291 -6.86 -3.38 -10.93
CA ALA A 291 -6.12 -4.57 -11.35
C ALA A 291 -6.06 -4.71 -12.89
N GLY A 292 -7.11 -4.33 -13.62
CA GLY A 292 -7.14 -4.38 -15.08
C GLY A 292 -6.14 -3.40 -15.71
N TYR A 293 -6.04 -2.16 -15.21
CA TYR A 293 -5.02 -1.20 -15.67
C TYR A 293 -3.60 -1.71 -15.43
N ALA A 294 -3.33 -2.23 -14.24
CA ALA A 294 -2.03 -2.79 -13.91
C ALA A 294 -1.67 -3.97 -14.82
N GLN A 295 -2.64 -4.85 -15.11
CA GLN A 295 -2.46 -5.99 -15.99
C GLN A 295 -2.18 -5.55 -17.44
N PHE A 296 -2.96 -4.61 -17.98
CA PHE A 296 -2.74 -4.09 -19.34
C PHE A 296 -1.38 -3.40 -19.44
N THR A 297 -1.04 -2.53 -18.51
CA THR A 297 0.25 -1.85 -18.46
C THR A 297 1.42 -2.85 -18.39
N THR A 298 1.27 -3.92 -17.62
CA THR A 298 2.27 -4.99 -17.51
C THR A 298 2.45 -5.70 -18.84
N LYS A 299 1.37 -6.07 -19.53
CA LYS A 299 1.40 -6.70 -20.86
C LYS A 299 1.97 -5.76 -21.90
N CYS A 300 1.58 -4.48 -21.91
CA CYS A 300 2.14 -3.46 -22.79
C CYS A 300 3.65 -3.34 -22.61
N ASN A 301 4.13 -3.21 -21.38
CA ASN A 301 5.55 -3.15 -21.07
C ASN A 301 6.30 -4.42 -21.48
N HIS A 302 5.70 -5.60 -21.32
CA HIS A 302 6.29 -6.88 -21.75
C HIS A 302 6.42 -6.92 -23.27
N CYS A 303 5.35 -6.59 -24.01
CA CYS A 303 5.35 -6.52 -25.47
C CYS A 303 6.42 -5.54 -25.97
N LEU A 304 6.46 -4.31 -25.44
CA LEU A 304 7.44 -3.29 -25.86
C LEU A 304 8.88 -3.71 -25.56
N ARG A 305 9.16 -4.41 -24.46
CA ARG A 305 10.48 -4.98 -24.18
C ARG A 305 10.86 -6.07 -25.19
N SER A 306 9.91 -6.93 -25.57
CA SER A 306 10.14 -7.95 -26.61
C SER A 306 10.43 -7.31 -27.95
N LEU A 307 9.68 -6.27 -28.33
CA LEU A 307 9.90 -5.49 -29.54
C LEU A 307 11.27 -4.81 -29.53
N GLY A 308 11.65 -4.18 -28.43
CA GLY A 308 12.95 -3.55 -28.28
C GLY A 308 14.11 -4.53 -28.52
N ARG A 309 13.99 -5.77 -27.99
CA ARG A 309 14.98 -6.82 -28.26
C ARG A 309 15.02 -7.27 -29.71
N LYS A 310 13.87 -7.31 -30.40
CA LYS A 310 13.78 -7.72 -31.82
C LYS A 310 14.30 -6.64 -32.75
N ILE A 311 14.08 -5.36 -32.42
CA ILE A 311 14.41 -4.23 -33.32
C ILE A 311 15.84 -3.73 -33.06
N TYR A 312 16.24 -3.69 -31.77
CA TYR A 312 17.52 -3.15 -31.33
C TYR A 312 18.11 -4.01 -30.23
N ASP A 313 19.22 -4.66 -30.45
CA ASP A 313 20.01 -5.31 -29.41
C ASP A 313 20.43 -4.25 -28.38
N GLY A 314 19.66 -4.12 -27.31
CA GLY A 314 20.01 -3.23 -26.21
C GLY A 314 19.02 -2.14 -25.80
N ILE A 315 17.81 -2.03 -26.36
CA ILE A 315 16.78 -1.19 -25.76
C ILE A 315 16.23 -1.94 -24.52
N ARG A 316 16.89 -1.72 -23.39
CA ARG A 316 16.50 -2.23 -22.05
C ARG A 316 15.52 -1.32 -21.37
#